data_d29caf49aee646c39bff3d60b81ed19d
#
_entry.id   d29caf49aee646c39bff3d60b81ed19d
#
_cell.length_a   1.000
_cell.length_b   1.000
_cell.length_c   1.000
_cell.angle_alpha   90.00
_cell.angle_beta   90.00
_cell.angle_gamma   90.00
#
_symmetry.space_group_name_H-M   'P 1'
#
loop_
_entity.id
_entity.type
_entity.pdbx_description
1 polymer ?
#
loop_
_entity_poly.entity_id
_entity_poly.type
_entity_poly.pdbx_seq_one_letter_code
_entity_poly.pdbx_strand_id
1 'polypeptide(L)'
;MTSGDSTSVVERSKEKEEKFSIVPDASIKVNGAFPKPEVMLPTLYQQYIHLSRYSRYRYVDNRRETWEETVSRYFDFFVDHLKIECSYKLPANIKSELKRAVLDLEVMPSMRCLMTAGEALARENVAGYNCSFVAIDNPQAFDEILYILMNGTGVGFSVERQMINELPRINDDFYDTETTIVVRDSKLGWAK
;
A
#
# COMPACT_ATOMS: atom_id res chain seq x y z
N MET A 1 -17.93 -42.79 45.63
CA MET A 1 -17.03 -43.71 44.93
C MET A 1 -17.20 -43.41 43.47
N THR A 2 -16.33 -42.90 42.67
CA THR A 2 -14.93 -42.54 42.70
C THR A 2 -14.74 -41.40 41.70
N SER A 3 -13.97 -40.43 42.09
CA SER A 3 -13.41 -39.35 41.32
C SER A 3 -12.62 -39.85 40.11
N GLY A 4 -12.68 -39.13 39.01
CA GLY A 4 -11.79 -39.28 37.89
C GLY A 4 -11.45 -37.90 37.35
N ASP A 5 -10.48 -37.30 37.99
CA ASP A 5 -9.78 -36.09 37.61
C ASP A 5 -8.88 -36.39 36.41
N SER A 6 -9.07 -35.71 35.29
CA SER A 6 -8.11 -35.77 34.18
C SER A 6 -7.78 -34.34 33.70
N THR A 7 -6.89 -33.72 34.45
CA THR A 7 -6.13 -32.58 34.04
C THR A 7 -5.19 -32.97 32.90
N SER A 8 -5.54 -32.64 31.65
CA SER A 8 -4.61 -32.69 30.53
C SER A 8 -3.68 -31.49 30.60
N VAL A 9 -2.46 -31.75 31.03
CA VAL A 9 -1.36 -30.81 30.98
C VAL A 9 -0.99 -30.61 29.51
N VAL A 10 -1.26 -29.43 28.98
CA VAL A 10 -0.72 -29.00 27.68
C VAL A 10 0.73 -28.65 27.92
N GLU A 11 1.64 -29.55 27.54
CA GLU A 11 3.07 -29.24 27.43
C GLU A 11 3.27 -28.17 26.34
N ARG A 12 3.57 -26.93 26.75
CA ARG A 12 4.13 -25.92 25.87
C ARG A 12 5.54 -26.35 25.50
N SER A 13 5.70 -26.79 24.25
CA SER A 13 7.00 -26.92 23.61
C SER A 13 7.72 -25.56 23.67
N LYS A 14 8.88 -25.53 24.32
CA LYS A 14 9.79 -24.40 24.30
C LYS A 14 10.34 -24.27 22.87
N GLU A 15 9.73 -23.45 22.07
CA GLU A 15 10.36 -22.93 20.84
C GLU A 15 11.62 -22.17 21.25
N LYS A 16 12.74 -22.63 20.74
CA LYS A 16 14.00 -21.92 20.83
C LYS A 16 13.83 -20.61 20.10
N GLU A 17 13.93 -19.50 20.82
CA GLU A 17 14.16 -18.19 20.23
C GLU A 17 15.49 -18.23 19.47
N GLU A 18 15.45 -18.47 18.17
CA GLU A 18 16.54 -18.15 17.29
C GLU A 18 16.71 -16.62 17.29
N LYS A 19 17.70 -16.16 18.00
CA LYS A 19 18.17 -14.77 17.90
C LYS A 19 18.61 -14.54 16.46
N PHE A 20 17.75 -13.90 15.68
CA PHE A 20 18.06 -13.40 14.36
C PHE A 20 19.07 -12.25 14.53
N SER A 21 20.34 -12.58 14.63
CA SER A 21 21.39 -11.59 14.53
C SER A 21 21.58 -11.27 13.05
N ILE A 22 21.05 -10.13 12.59
CA ILE A 22 21.44 -9.54 11.32
C ILE A 22 22.89 -9.06 11.50
N VAL A 23 23.84 -9.97 11.32
CA VAL A 23 25.21 -9.57 11.06
C VAL A 23 25.24 -9.21 9.58
N PRO A 24 25.54 -7.95 9.20
CA PRO A 24 25.74 -7.63 7.80
C PRO A 24 26.87 -8.50 7.29
N ASP A 25 26.58 -9.38 6.34
CA ASP A 25 27.62 -10.14 5.67
C ASP A 25 28.53 -9.15 4.92
N ALA A 26 29.70 -8.89 5.48
CA ALA A 26 30.69 -8.00 4.92
C ALA A 26 31.28 -8.50 3.58
N SER A 27 30.82 -9.66 3.09
CA SER A 27 31.27 -10.27 1.85
C SER A 27 30.42 -9.88 0.62
N ILE A 28 29.34 -9.14 0.77
CA ILE A 28 28.61 -8.60 -0.38
C ILE A 28 29.44 -7.48 -1.00
N LYS A 29 30.34 -7.87 -1.89
CA LYS A 29 30.99 -6.92 -2.80
C LYS A 29 29.93 -6.37 -3.72
N VAL A 30 29.44 -5.18 -3.43
CA VAL A 30 28.60 -4.39 -4.34
C VAL A 30 29.53 -3.94 -5.47
N ASN A 31 29.69 -4.80 -6.48
CA ASN A 31 30.38 -4.46 -7.72
C ASN A 31 29.45 -3.58 -8.57
N GLY A 32 29.45 -2.31 -8.31
CA GLY A 32 28.76 -1.31 -9.09
C GLY A 32 28.96 0.03 -8.42
N ALA A 33 29.69 0.93 -9.07
CA ALA A 33 29.69 2.32 -8.66
C ALA A 33 28.25 2.81 -8.74
N PHE A 34 27.64 3.09 -7.57
CA PHE A 34 26.36 3.77 -7.54
C PHE A 34 26.52 5.07 -8.35
N PRO A 35 25.71 5.30 -9.40
CA PRO A 35 25.75 6.58 -10.07
C PRO A 35 25.53 7.65 -9.02
N LYS A 36 26.44 8.61 -8.89
CA LYS A 36 26.19 9.76 -8.03
C LYS A 36 24.96 10.46 -8.62
N PRO A 37 23.85 10.53 -7.89
CA PRO A 37 22.67 11.21 -8.38
C PRO A 37 23.05 12.69 -8.63
N GLU A 38 22.68 13.23 -9.78
CA GLU A 38 22.90 14.65 -10.08
C GLU A 38 22.15 15.54 -9.09
N VAL A 39 21.02 15.05 -8.58
CA VAL A 39 20.22 15.72 -7.56
C VAL A 39 20.12 14.84 -6.31
N MET A 40 20.72 15.30 -5.23
CA MET A 40 20.63 14.65 -3.92
C MET A 40 19.67 15.41 -3.01
N LEU A 41 18.85 14.65 -2.26
CA LEU A 41 18.05 15.26 -1.21
C LEU A 41 18.95 15.89 -0.13
N PRO A 42 18.59 17.07 0.41
CA PRO A 42 19.51 17.88 1.23
C PRO A 42 19.99 17.22 2.52
N THR A 43 19.15 16.40 3.14
CA THR A 43 19.46 15.79 4.43
C THR A 43 19.50 14.27 4.37
N LEU A 44 20.31 13.65 5.22
CA LEU A 44 20.37 12.20 5.36
C LEU A 44 19.01 11.60 5.75
N TYR A 45 18.21 12.31 6.53
CA TYR A 45 16.87 11.88 6.91
C TYR A 45 15.94 11.82 5.69
N GLN A 46 15.94 12.84 4.84
CA GLN A 46 15.17 12.84 3.60
C GLN A 46 15.61 11.71 2.65
N GLN A 47 16.92 11.48 2.52
CA GLN A 47 17.45 10.38 1.73
C GLN A 47 16.99 9.02 2.27
N TYR A 48 17.03 8.82 3.59
CA TYR A 48 16.55 7.61 4.22
C TYR A 48 15.06 7.39 3.99
N ILE A 49 14.22 8.43 4.18
CA ILE A 49 12.78 8.35 3.94
C ILE A 49 12.48 8.05 2.47
N HIS A 50 13.18 8.70 1.54
CA HIS A 50 13.03 8.43 0.12
C HIS A 50 13.35 6.95 -0.19
N LEU A 51 14.51 6.46 0.22
CA LEU A 51 14.95 5.09 -0.04
C LEU A 51 14.03 4.04 0.61
N SER A 52 13.54 4.30 1.81
CA SER A 52 12.72 3.34 2.55
C SER A 52 11.25 3.31 2.12
N ARG A 53 10.69 4.44 1.63
CA ARG A 53 9.26 4.58 1.39
C ARG A 53 8.88 4.79 -0.08
N TYR A 54 9.65 5.58 -0.83
CA TYR A 54 9.26 6.05 -2.18
C TYR A 54 10.04 5.42 -3.31
N SER A 55 11.31 5.11 -3.09
CA SER A 55 12.21 4.54 -4.08
C SER A 55 11.85 3.08 -4.37
N ARG A 56 11.60 2.76 -5.64
CA ARG A 56 11.36 1.39 -6.09
C ARG A 56 12.67 0.68 -6.37
N TYR A 57 12.63 -0.64 -6.23
CA TYR A 57 13.78 -1.47 -6.57
C TYR A 57 13.82 -1.73 -8.08
N ARG A 58 14.95 -1.45 -8.71
CA ARG A 58 15.23 -1.70 -10.11
C ARG A 58 16.01 -2.99 -10.26
N TYR A 59 15.32 -4.05 -10.63
CA TYR A 59 15.94 -5.38 -10.73
C TYR A 59 17.04 -5.45 -11.79
N VAL A 60 16.91 -4.68 -12.88
CA VAL A 60 17.92 -4.63 -13.95
C VAL A 60 19.24 -4.06 -13.46
N ASP A 61 19.19 -3.02 -12.63
CA ASP A 61 20.35 -2.30 -12.13
C ASP A 61 20.78 -2.79 -10.74
N ASN A 62 20.01 -3.74 -10.15
CA ASN A 62 20.19 -4.27 -8.81
C ASN A 62 20.34 -3.18 -7.73
N ARG A 63 19.53 -2.12 -7.82
CA ARG A 63 19.54 -0.98 -6.92
C ARG A 63 18.14 -0.35 -6.78
N ARG A 64 18.00 0.55 -5.83
CA ARG A 64 16.81 1.39 -5.74
C ARG A 64 16.92 2.62 -6.64
N GLU A 65 15.75 3.18 -6.98
CA GLU A 65 15.65 4.44 -7.73
C GLU A 65 16.35 5.59 -7.01
N THR A 66 16.93 6.50 -7.78
CA THR A 66 17.35 7.81 -7.31
C THR A 66 16.14 8.73 -7.13
N TRP A 67 16.33 9.88 -6.46
CA TRP A 67 15.27 10.89 -6.32
C TRP A 67 14.74 11.35 -7.68
N GLU A 68 15.65 11.63 -8.60
CA GLU A 68 15.30 12.04 -9.96
C GLU A 68 14.52 10.96 -10.72
N GLU A 69 14.89 9.69 -10.59
CA GLU A 69 14.16 8.58 -11.22
C GLU A 69 12.75 8.41 -10.63
N THR A 70 12.61 8.59 -9.31
CA THR A 70 11.31 8.54 -8.64
C THR A 70 10.39 9.66 -9.15
N VAL A 71 10.91 10.90 -9.25
CA VAL A 71 10.17 12.05 -9.77
C VAL A 71 9.84 11.85 -11.26
N SER A 72 10.80 11.35 -12.05
CA SER A 72 10.56 11.05 -13.47
C SER A 72 9.44 10.05 -13.66
N ARG A 73 9.46 8.93 -12.93
CA ARG A 73 8.40 7.91 -12.96
C ARG A 73 7.03 8.50 -12.64
N TYR A 74 6.95 9.39 -11.66
CA TYR A 74 5.71 10.08 -11.31
C TYR A 74 5.17 10.89 -12.49
N PHE A 75 6.01 11.76 -13.08
CA PHE A 75 5.57 12.60 -14.20
C PHE A 75 5.26 11.80 -15.46
N ASP A 76 6.04 10.78 -15.78
CA ASP A 76 5.81 9.94 -16.95
C ASP A 76 4.45 9.23 -16.84
N PHE A 77 4.16 8.64 -15.67
CA PHE A 77 2.86 8.02 -15.43
C PHE A 77 1.69 9.00 -15.60
N PHE A 78 1.74 10.17 -14.96
CA PHE A 78 0.62 11.11 -15.01
C PHE A 78 0.47 11.79 -16.37
N VAL A 79 1.55 12.03 -17.11
CA VAL A 79 1.49 12.56 -18.48
C VAL A 79 0.80 11.56 -19.40
N ASP A 80 1.16 10.28 -19.29
CA ASP A 80 0.53 9.23 -20.07
C ASP A 80 -0.94 9.03 -19.68
N HIS A 81 -1.24 9.04 -18.41
CA HIS A 81 -2.61 8.95 -17.89
C HIS A 81 -3.50 10.11 -18.38
N LEU A 82 -3.03 11.35 -18.30
CA LEU A 82 -3.74 12.51 -18.81
C LEU A 82 -4.00 12.41 -20.32
N LYS A 83 -3.04 11.89 -21.07
CA LYS A 83 -3.18 11.71 -22.51
C LYS A 83 -4.21 10.63 -22.84
N ILE A 84 -4.22 9.51 -22.13
CA ILE A 84 -5.09 8.35 -22.40
C ILE A 84 -6.50 8.62 -21.91
N GLU A 85 -6.66 8.99 -20.63
CA GLU A 85 -7.96 9.09 -19.98
C GLU A 85 -8.66 10.44 -20.23
N CYS A 86 -7.87 11.53 -20.31
CA CYS A 86 -8.42 12.89 -20.44
C CYS A 86 -8.25 13.46 -21.85
N SER A 87 -7.59 12.76 -22.76
CA SER A 87 -7.22 13.26 -24.10
C SER A 87 -6.45 14.60 -24.03
N TYR A 88 -5.77 14.85 -22.91
CA TYR A 88 -5.04 16.08 -22.66
C TYR A 88 -3.54 15.87 -22.80
N LYS A 89 -2.91 16.66 -23.66
CA LYS A 89 -1.46 16.66 -23.87
C LYS A 89 -0.82 17.77 -23.04
N LEU A 90 -0.12 17.39 -21.96
CA LEU A 90 0.62 18.34 -21.14
C LEU A 90 1.75 18.97 -21.95
N PRO A 91 1.84 20.34 -22.05
CA PRO A 91 2.94 21.01 -22.73
C PRO A 91 4.30 20.69 -22.10
N ALA A 92 5.32 20.48 -22.93
CA ALA A 92 6.64 20.05 -22.47
C ALA A 92 7.32 21.06 -21.53
N ASN A 93 7.12 22.35 -21.75
CA ASN A 93 7.62 23.42 -20.87
C ASN A 93 7.00 23.33 -19.47
N ILE A 94 5.69 23.09 -19.37
CA ILE A 94 5.00 22.94 -18.09
C ILE A 94 5.47 21.66 -17.39
N LYS A 95 5.59 20.54 -18.12
CA LYS A 95 6.16 19.29 -17.56
C LYS A 95 7.54 19.54 -16.95
N SER A 96 8.41 20.23 -17.67
CA SER A 96 9.78 20.52 -17.22
C SER A 96 9.82 21.43 -16.00
N GLU A 97 8.98 22.44 -15.97
CA GLU A 97 8.87 23.38 -14.84
C GLU A 97 8.36 22.68 -13.59
N LEU A 98 7.26 21.93 -13.69
CA LEU A 98 6.70 21.17 -12.56
C LEU A 98 7.68 20.11 -12.05
N LYS A 99 8.34 19.39 -12.96
CA LYS A 99 9.35 18.39 -12.59
C LYS A 99 10.49 19.05 -11.81
N ARG A 100 10.98 20.20 -12.26
CA ARG A 100 12.04 20.94 -11.57
C ARG A 100 11.58 21.39 -10.18
N ALA A 101 10.39 21.97 -10.05
CA ALA A 101 9.85 22.41 -8.76
C ALA A 101 9.76 21.24 -7.73
N VAL A 102 9.44 20.04 -8.19
CA VAL A 102 9.43 18.85 -7.32
C VAL A 102 10.85 18.39 -6.99
N LEU A 103 11.77 18.39 -7.95
CA LEU A 103 13.17 18.01 -7.72
C LEU A 103 13.85 18.95 -6.71
N ASP A 104 13.57 20.24 -6.82
CA ASP A 104 14.12 21.29 -5.96
C ASP A 104 13.37 21.41 -4.60
N LEU A 105 12.36 20.55 -4.37
CA LEU A 105 11.53 20.52 -3.16
C LEU A 105 10.73 21.81 -2.91
N GLU A 106 10.49 22.62 -3.94
CA GLU A 106 9.62 23.79 -3.87
C GLU A 106 8.14 23.37 -3.72
N VAL A 107 7.78 22.26 -4.37
CA VAL A 107 6.44 21.66 -4.32
C VAL A 107 6.57 20.16 -4.09
N MET A 108 5.69 19.61 -3.26
CA MET A 108 5.61 18.16 -3.05
C MET A 108 4.24 17.66 -3.51
N PRO A 109 4.18 16.74 -4.48
CA PRO A 109 2.93 16.08 -4.86
C PRO A 109 2.43 15.17 -3.74
N SER A 110 1.24 14.58 -3.91
CA SER A 110 0.77 13.54 -3.00
C SER A 110 1.84 12.46 -2.82
N MET A 111 2.27 12.27 -1.58
CA MET A 111 3.30 11.29 -1.26
C MET A 111 2.87 9.88 -1.65
N ARG A 112 1.58 9.58 -1.52
CA ARG A 112 1.01 8.29 -1.93
C ARG A 112 1.10 8.12 -3.44
N CYS A 113 0.72 9.12 -4.22
CA CYS A 113 0.86 9.09 -5.68
C CYS A 113 2.33 8.96 -6.10
N LEU A 114 3.24 9.69 -5.45
CA LEU A 114 4.68 9.58 -5.72
C LEU A 114 5.20 8.16 -5.49
N MET A 115 4.72 7.48 -4.42
CA MET A 115 5.09 6.11 -4.10
C MET A 115 4.49 5.11 -5.09
N THR A 116 3.22 5.28 -5.50
CA THR A 116 2.44 4.28 -6.24
C THR A 116 2.37 4.52 -7.74
N ALA A 117 2.80 5.69 -8.25
CA ALA A 117 2.82 6.01 -9.68
C ALA A 117 3.50 4.90 -10.50
N GLY A 118 2.90 4.54 -11.63
CA GLY A 118 3.28 3.40 -12.47
C GLY A 118 2.30 2.23 -12.32
N GLU A 119 2.79 1.00 -12.31
CA GLU A 119 1.97 -0.21 -12.35
C GLU A 119 0.88 -0.32 -11.27
N ALA A 120 1.15 0.15 -10.06
CA ALA A 120 0.18 0.08 -8.97
C ALA A 120 -1.03 0.98 -9.24
N LEU A 121 -0.81 2.24 -9.63
CA LEU A 121 -1.89 3.15 -10.00
C LEU A 121 -2.57 2.78 -11.31
N ALA A 122 -1.82 2.24 -12.28
CA ALA A 122 -2.40 1.76 -13.54
C ALA A 122 -3.37 0.60 -13.31
N ARG A 123 -3.10 -0.24 -12.29
CA ARG A 123 -3.93 -1.38 -11.92
C ARG A 123 -5.15 -0.97 -11.10
N GLU A 124 -4.97 -0.05 -10.15
CA GLU A 124 -5.98 0.32 -9.19
C GLU A 124 -5.77 1.75 -8.66
N ASN A 125 -6.68 2.66 -9.06
CA ASN A 125 -6.59 4.07 -8.70
C ASN A 125 -6.74 4.33 -7.20
N VAL A 126 -7.43 3.45 -6.47
CA VAL A 126 -7.59 3.54 -5.02
C VAL A 126 -6.23 3.54 -4.31
N ALA A 127 -5.22 2.89 -4.87
CA ALA A 127 -3.86 2.88 -4.34
C ALA A 127 -3.21 4.28 -4.27
N GLY A 128 -3.74 5.28 -4.96
CA GLY A 128 -3.28 6.67 -4.93
C GLY A 128 -3.77 7.50 -3.75
N TYR A 129 -4.71 7.00 -2.98
CA TYR A 129 -5.31 7.71 -1.85
C TYR A 129 -4.70 7.25 -0.52
N ASN A 130 -4.45 8.20 0.38
CA ASN A 130 -3.97 7.89 1.73
C ASN A 130 -5.10 7.44 2.64
N CYS A 131 -6.23 8.14 2.58
CA CYS A 131 -7.36 7.97 3.47
C CYS A 131 -8.67 8.09 2.70
N SER A 132 -9.68 7.42 3.22
CA SER A 132 -11.05 7.48 2.75
C SER A 132 -12.02 7.46 3.93
N PHE A 133 -13.28 7.68 3.67
CA PHE A 133 -14.35 7.59 4.67
C PHE A 133 -15.54 6.88 4.06
N VAL A 134 -16.17 6.00 4.84
CA VAL A 134 -17.38 5.27 4.46
C VAL A 134 -18.40 5.36 5.60
N ALA A 135 -19.65 5.70 5.27
CA ALA A 135 -20.75 5.60 6.22
C ALA A 135 -21.26 4.15 6.25
N ILE A 136 -21.53 3.62 7.44
CA ILE A 136 -22.11 2.27 7.59
C ILE A 136 -23.62 2.38 7.56
N ASP A 137 -24.18 2.47 6.37
CA ASP A 137 -25.61 2.59 6.08
C ASP A 137 -26.21 1.39 5.34
N ASN A 138 -25.35 0.55 4.80
CA ASN A 138 -25.76 -0.66 4.07
C ASN A 138 -24.73 -1.77 4.25
N PRO A 139 -25.06 -3.06 4.03
CA PRO A 139 -24.14 -4.18 4.17
C PRO A 139 -22.93 -4.13 3.24
N GLN A 140 -23.04 -3.51 2.06
CA GLN A 140 -21.95 -3.39 1.10
C GLN A 140 -20.81 -2.49 1.60
N ALA A 141 -21.10 -1.61 2.58
CA ALA A 141 -20.08 -0.76 3.21
C ALA A 141 -18.92 -1.59 3.78
N PHE A 142 -19.19 -2.81 4.27
CA PHE A 142 -18.15 -3.70 4.79
C PHE A 142 -17.24 -4.23 3.68
N ASP A 143 -17.81 -4.58 2.54
CA ASP A 143 -17.08 -5.04 1.35
C ASP A 143 -16.18 -3.91 0.82
N GLU A 144 -16.73 -2.70 0.73
CA GLU A 144 -16.01 -1.50 0.28
C GLU A 144 -14.85 -1.17 1.21
N ILE A 145 -15.06 -1.20 2.53
CA ILE A 145 -14.01 -0.98 3.52
C ILE A 145 -12.88 -2.00 3.34
N LEU A 146 -13.22 -3.28 3.25
CA LEU A 146 -12.23 -4.34 3.07
C LEU A 146 -11.45 -4.16 1.77
N TYR A 147 -12.14 -3.88 0.67
CA TYR A 147 -11.51 -3.64 -0.63
C TYR A 147 -10.54 -2.45 -0.60
N ILE A 148 -10.94 -1.33 -0.01
CA ILE A 148 -10.12 -0.13 0.12
C ILE A 148 -8.87 -0.42 0.98
N LEU A 149 -9.05 -1.10 2.12
CA LEU A 149 -7.94 -1.51 3.00
C LEU A 149 -6.94 -2.42 2.30
N MET A 150 -7.42 -3.38 1.48
CA MET A 150 -6.55 -4.27 0.70
C MET A 150 -5.74 -3.53 -0.39
N ASN A 151 -6.15 -2.31 -0.76
CA ASN A 151 -5.38 -1.43 -1.63
C ASN A 151 -4.40 -0.52 -0.86
N GLY A 152 -4.36 -0.66 0.46
CA GLY A 152 -3.43 0.05 1.33
C GLY A 152 -3.87 1.47 1.69
N THR A 153 -5.10 1.84 1.38
CA THR A 153 -5.72 3.12 1.79
C THR A 153 -6.36 2.95 3.16
N GLY A 154 -6.11 3.89 4.08
CA GLY A 154 -6.78 3.90 5.38
C GLY A 154 -8.26 4.25 5.23
N VAL A 155 -9.13 3.61 6.02
CA VAL A 155 -10.57 3.86 5.99
C VAL A 155 -11.04 4.29 7.37
N GLY A 156 -11.59 5.50 7.45
CA GLY A 156 -12.45 5.92 8.55
C GLY A 156 -13.89 5.52 8.26
N PHE A 157 -14.64 5.13 9.28
CA PHE A 157 -16.04 4.78 9.10
C PHE A 157 -16.91 5.40 10.19
N SER A 158 -18.15 5.67 9.85
CA SER A 158 -19.15 6.20 10.77
C SER A 158 -20.09 5.09 11.23
N VAL A 159 -20.35 5.06 12.52
CA VAL A 159 -21.34 4.18 13.18
C VAL A 159 -22.41 5.01 13.87
N GLU A 160 -22.76 6.14 13.30
CA GLU A 160 -23.80 7.02 13.82
C GLU A 160 -25.16 6.33 13.77
N ARG A 161 -25.99 6.60 14.79
CA ARG A 161 -27.28 5.91 14.95
C ARG A 161 -28.17 6.01 13.71
N GLN A 162 -28.20 7.17 13.02
CA GLN A 162 -29.00 7.36 11.82
C GLN A 162 -28.54 6.46 10.69
N MET A 163 -27.24 6.22 10.53
CA MET A 163 -26.69 5.35 9.49
C MET A 163 -26.92 3.87 9.85
N ILE A 164 -26.63 3.49 11.08
CA ILE A 164 -26.82 2.11 11.54
C ILE A 164 -28.30 1.67 11.48
N ASN A 165 -29.25 2.59 11.66
CA ASN A 165 -30.67 2.28 11.55
C ASN A 165 -31.12 1.90 10.12
N GLU A 166 -30.32 2.22 9.10
CA GLU A 166 -30.57 1.83 7.70
C GLU A 166 -30.17 0.37 7.43
N LEU A 167 -29.34 -0.21 8.32
CA LEU A 167 -28.89 -1.60 8.16
C LEU A 167 -30.05 -2.58 8.37
N PRO A 168 -30.08 -3.69 7.60
CA PRO A 168 -31.04 -4.76 7.83
C PRO A 168 -30.79 -5.42 9.19
N ARG A 169 -31.85 -5.93 9.80
CA ARG A 169 -31.73 -6.73 11.02
C ARG A 169 -31.01 -8.04 10.70
N ILE A 170 -30.04 -8.37 11.54
CA ILE A 170 -29.35 -9.65 11.50
C ILE A 170 -30.04 -10.58 12.47
N ASN A 171 -30.21 -11.85 12.10
CA ASN A 171 -30.75 -12.86 12.99
C ASN A 171 -29.79 -13.13 14.16
N ASP A 172 -30.35 -13.32 15.34
CA ASP A 172 -29.57 -13.66 16.54
C ASP A 172 -29.06 -15.12 16.49
N ASP A 173 -29.80 -15.98 15.77
CA ASP A 173 -29.44 -17.39 15.60
C ASP A 173 -28.76 -17.63 14.24
N PHE A 174 -27.68 -18.40 14.26
CA PHE A 174 -26.97 -18.84 13.05
C PHE A 174 -27.30 -20.33 12.82
N TYR A 175 -27.63 -20.65 11.58
CA TYR A 175 -27.97 -22.02 11.17
C TYR A 175 -26.96 -22.49 10.13
N ASP A 176 -26.58 -23.76 10.20
CA ASP A 176 -25.84 -24.40 9.14
C ASP A 176 -26.68 -24.42 7.86
N THR A 177 -26.08 -23.95 6.78
CA THR A 177 -26.71 -23.96 5.46
C THR A 177 -25.93 -24.88 4.53
N GLU A 178 -26.60 -25.44 3.51
CA GLU A 178 -25.93 -26.22 2.46
C GLU A 178 -25.28 -25.29 1.41
N THR A 179 -25.30 -23.99 1.64
CA THR A 179 -24.74 -22.99 0.71
C THR A 179 -23.23 -22.94 0.83
N THR A 180 -22.55 -23.16 -0.28
CA THR A 180 -21.10 -22.99 -0.40
C THR A 180 -20.79 -21.77 -1.23
N ILE A 181 -20.03 -20.83 -0.66
CA ILE A 181 -19.54 -19.64 -1.37
C ILE A 181 -18.12 -19.89 -1.82
N VAL A 182 -17.91 -19.92 -3.14
CA VAL A 182 -16.57 -20.06 -3.73
C VAL A 182 -15.97 -18.69 -3.98
N VAL A 183 -14.95 -18.36 -3.20
CA VAL A 183 -14.23 -17.09 -3.30
C VAL A 183 -13.15 -17.19 -4.35
N ARG A 184 -13.11 -16.23 -5.29
CA ARG A 184 -12.00 -16.12 -6.25
C ARG A 184 -10.77 -15.56 -5.55
N ASP A 185 -9.58 -16.08 -5.87
CA ASP A 185 -8.32 -15.58 -5.33
C ASP A 185 -7.94 -14.23 -5.99
N SER A 186 -8.65 -13.20 -5.61
CA SER A 186 -8.45 -11.80 -6.04
C SER A 186 -8.95 -10.86 -4.95
N LYS A 187 -8.45 -9.63 -4.91
CA LYS A 187 -8.92 -8.61 -3.94
C LYS A 187 -10.43 -8.45 -3.95
N LEU A 188 -11.01 -8.36 -5.15
CA LEU A 188 -12.46 -8.20 -5.28
C LEU A 188 -13.22 -9.47 -4.86
N GLY A 189 -12.66 -10.65 -5.10
CA GLY A 189 -13.28 -11.92 -4.68
C GLY A 189 -13.29 -12.07 -3.17
N TRP A 190 -12.27 -11.60 -2.48
CA TRP A 190 -12.19 -11.64 -1.02
C TRP A 190 -13.01 -10.53 -0.36
N ALA A 191 -13.25 -9.39 -1.04
CA ALA A 191 -14.05 -8.29 -0.50
C ALA A 191 -15.56 -8.53 -0.61
N LYS A 192 -16.02 -9.28 -1.60
CA LYS A 192 -17.43 -9.62 -1.82
C LYS A 192 -17.84 -10.91 -1.12
#